data_d5852afe25d7b77f56e0faefd38fbe9d
#
_entry.id   d5852afe25d7b77f56e0faefd38fbe9d
#
_cell.length_a   1.000
_cell.length_b   1.000
_cell.length_c   1.000
_cell.angle_alpha   90.00
_cell.angle_beta   90.00
_cell.angle_gamma   90.00
#
_symmetry.space_group_name_H-M   'P 1'
#
loop_
_entity.id
_entity.type
_entity.pdbx_description
1 polymer ?
#
loop_
_entity_poly.entity_id
_entity_poly.type
_entity_poly.pdbx_seq_one_letter_code
_entity_poly.pdbx_strand_id
1 'polypeptide(L)'
;RCLRREGYVFSTESLISFYTSHGWTLKTAEVYRLSDNICTLLVCAVAEECDRFMKNGRGSTLRMRSAIESLRRLPELEINEVFSALCPTETLFMKVKGFADGDDATRDVYREALIRCARRRREDECVLLSRMTEQCGDGRLLALIAPHSHLPAVMYYLLTTVLAVAVSAFSFLMWGWLSLFAVLPVFEAVYSLGDFVFSRIVKTTPPLRLSPEKLPCERETLVVITTLLFGGDKDDGIFERLEEFWLRNEHKGLRFGILGDFCDCREPKLDGDDVIAKNAAEHIKRLNAEYGDNFALFLRRRTKNSSGIYGGRERKRGAVVDLIKALRGGEKPETFICPFDMSKISYLLTLDSDTELPIDGAIELLSAAMHPENMPVLKDGRVVSGYGIFQPAVRTRLADSTRTYHALFGSRSSGVYERASYDRYQTLLGSGVFCGKGLIDIEL
;
A
#
# COMPACT_ATOMS: atom_id res chain seq x y z
N ARG A 1 -4.98 41.89 -0.58
CA ARG A 1 -5.42 43.03 -1.44
C ARG A 1 -5.91 42.52 -2.80
N CYS A 2 -5.23 41.61 -3.48
CA CYS A 2 -5.68 41.08 -4.79
C CYS A 2 -7.04 40.38 -4.70
N LEU A 3 -7.28 39.54 -3.72
CA LEU A 3 -8.56 38.85 -3.51
C LEU A 3 -9.76 39.77 -3.23
N ARG A 4 -9.49 41.07 -2.90
CA ARG A 4 -10.52 42.09 -2.70
C ARG A 4 -10.73 42.99 -3.94
N ARG A 5 -10.06 42.70 -5.06
CA ARG A 5 -10.19 43.46 -6.31
C ARG A 5 -11.44 43.02 -7.05
N GLU A 6 -12.14 43.99 -7.60
CA GLU A 6 -13.28 43.71 -8.48
C GLU A 6 -12.84 42.95 -9.73
N GLY A 7 -13.56 41.87 -10.08
CA GLY A 7 -13.26 41.05 -11.25
C GLY A 7 -12.06 40.08 -11.09
N TYR A 8 -11.42 40.06 -9.93
CA TYR A 8 -10.33 39.10 -9.68
C TYR A 8 -10.90 37.72 -9.32
N VAL A 9 -10.58 36.73 -10.15
CA VAL A 9 -10.89 35.34 -9.89
C VAL A 9 -9.59 34.61 -9.60
N PHE A 10 -9.56 33.84 -8.51
CA PHE A 10 -8.41 33.11 -8.06
C PHE A 10 -8.14 31.88 -8.96
N SER A 11 -6.87 31.66 -9.33
CA SER A 11 -6.37 30.43 -9.96
C SER A 11 -4.96 30.11 -9.45
N THR A 12 -4.48 28.88 -9.67
CA THR A 12 -3.12 28.46 -9.31
C THR A 12 -2.07 29.38 -9.95
N GLU A 13 -2.19 29.64 -11.25
CA GLU A 13 -1.26 30.50 -12.01
C GLU A 13 -1.25 31.92 -11.46
N SER A 14 -2.42 32.49 -11.14
CA SER A 14 -2.52 33.85 -10.60
C SER A 14 -1.85 33.97 -9.22
N LEU A 15 -1.94 32.93 -8.42
CA LEU A 15 -1.27 32.82 -7.12
C LEU A 15 0.25 32.75 -7.29
N ILE A 16 0.74 31.80 -8.11
CA ILE A 16 2.16 31.67 -8.40
C ILE A 16 2.75 32.96 -8.96
N SER A 17 2.11 33.55 -9.96
CA SER A 17 2.52 34.80 -10.55
C SER A 17 2.60 35.95 -9.53
N PHE A 18 1.63 36.02 -8.62
CA PHE A 18 1.62 37.03 -7.56
C PHE A 18 2.83 36.87 -6.62
N TYR A 19 3.12 35.67 -6.10
CA TYR A 19 4.25 35.46 -5.22
C TYR A 19 5.58 35.67 -5.94
N THR A 20 5.72 35.15 -7.15
CA THR A 20 6.94 35.23 -7.96
C THR A 20 7.26 36.68 -8.32
N SER A 21 6.25 37.49 -8.71
CA SER A 21 6.43 38.93 -9.04
C SER A 21 6.92 39.74 -7.85
N HIS A 22 6.71 39.30 -6.61
CA HIS A 22 7.19 39.96 -5.40
C HIS A 22 8.47 39.33 -4.84
N GLY A 23 9.02 38.29 -5.47
CA GLY A 23 10.17 37.54 -4.99
C GLY A 23 9.91 36.79 -3.66
N TRP A 24 8.66 36.44 -3.39
CA TRP A 24 8.29 35.77 -2.15
C TRP A 24 8.26 34.26 -2.34
N THR A 25 8.75 33.56 -1.32
CA THR A 25 8.71 32.08 -1.21
C THR A 25 7.85 31.68 -0.02
N LEU A 26 7.38 30.43 -0.04
CA LEU A 26 6.60 29.84 1.03
C LEU A 26 7.37 28.71 1.70
N LYS A 27 7.19 28.54 3.01
CA LYS A 27 7.64 27.34 3.72
C LYS A 27 6.67 26.19 3.43
N THR A 28 7.17 24.95 3.53
CA THR A 28 6.35 23.75 3.31
C THR A 28 5.07 23.76 4.14
N ALA A 29 5.18 24.13 5.43
CA ALA A 29 4.02 24.24 6.32
C ALA A 29 3.04 25.35 5.95
N GLU A 30 3.48 26.39 5.26
CA GLU A 30 2.63 27.51 4.82
C GLU A 30 1.80 27.12 3.59
N VAL A 31 2.38 26.32 2.67
CA VAL A 31 1.66 25.81 1.50
C VAL A 31 0.46 24.97 1.91
N TYR A 32 0.60 24.04 2.87
CA TYR A 32 -0.52 23.24 3.37
C TYR A 32 -1.66 24.07 3.99
N ARG A 33 -1.35 25.23 4.56
CA ARG A 33 -2.36 26.15 5.13
C ARG A 33 -2.91 27.15 4.13
N LEU A 34 -2.36 27.18 2.94
CA LEU A 34 -2.65 28.21 1.96
C LEU A 34 -4.12 28.19 1.54
N SER A 35 -4.66 27.00 1.25
CA SER A 35 -6.06 26.81 0.89
C SER A 35 -7.00 27.29 1.99
N ASP A 36 -6.77 26.91 3.24
CA ASP A 36 -7.58 27.33 4.39
C ASP A 36 -7.51 28.83 4.62
N ASN A 37 -6.30 29.41 4.47
CA ASN A 37 -6.09 30.85 4.63
C ASN A 37 -6.80 31.64 3.53
N ILE A 38 -6.73 31.18 2.28
CA ILE A 38 -7.42 31.81 1.14
C ILE A 38 -8.93 31.66 1.32
N CYS A 39 -9.43 30.51 1.68
CA CYS A 39 -10.84 30.27 1.99
C CYS A 39 -11.36 31.26 3.04
N THR A 40 -10.65 31.38 4.15
CA THR A 40 -10.99 32.31 5.24
C THR A 40 -11.02 33.76 4.74
N LEU A 41 -10.03 34.19 3.97
CA LEU A 41 -9.97 35.54 3.41
C LEU A 41 -11.12 35.83 2.44
N LEU A 42 -11.48 34.87 1.60
CA LEU A 42 -12.59 35.00 0.66
C LEU A 42 -13.95 35.02 1.36
N VAL A 43 -14.16 34.18 2.38
CA VAL A 43 -15.38 34.20 3.21
C VAL A 43 -15.50 35.53 3.94
N CYS A 44 -14.43 36.04 4.54
CA CYS A 44 -14.42 37.35 5.18
C CYS A 44 -14.74 38.47 4.17
N ALA A 45 -14.21 38.41 2.95
CA ALA A 45 -14.50 39.39 1.90
C ALA A 45 -15.98 39.42 1.51
N VAL A 46 -16.62 38.25 1.38
CA VAL A 46 -18.06 38.14 1.13
C VAL A 46 -18.87 38.69 2.31
N ALA A 47 -18.51 38.34 3.54
CA ALA A 47 -19.18 38.82 4.75
C ALA A 47 -19.09 40.34 4.89
N GLU A 48 -17.92 40.95 4.62
CA GLU A 48 -17.72 42.39 4.64
C GLU A 48 -18.62 43.13 3.59
N GLU A 49 -18.74 42.58 2.37
CA GLU A 49 -19.59 43.19 1.34
C GLU A 49 -21.08 43.02 1.68
N CYS A 50 -21.49 41.89 2.26
CA CYS A 50 -22.86 41.73 2.77
C CYS A 50 -23.19 42.73 3.88
N ASP A 51 -22.28 42.93 4.84
CA ASP A 51 -22.47 43.88 5.94
C ASP A 51 -22.57 45.33 5.43
N ARG A 52 -21.72 45.71 4.44
CA ARG A 52 -21.82 47.04 3.78
C ARG A 52 -23.13 47.21 3.05
N PHE A 53 -23.63 46.18 2.39
CA PHE A 53 -24.93 46.21 1.72
C PHE A 53 -26.07 46.41 2.71
N MET A 54 -26.05 45.63 3.80
CA MET A 54 -27.08 45.71 4.82
C MET A 54 -27.12 47.04 5.58
N LYS A 55 -25.94 47.61 5.86
CA LYS A 55 -25.82 48.88 6.60
C LYS A 55 -26.07 50.13 5.77
N ASN A 56 -25.58 50.14 4.53
CA ASN A 56 -25.50 51.38 3.73
C ASN A 56 -26.13 51.26 2.34
N GLY A 57 -26.64 50.08 1.95
CA GLY A 57 -27.11 49.80 0.58
C GLY A 57 -26.02 49.86 -0.51
N ARG A 58 -24.73 49.85 -0.13
CA ARG A 58 -23.59 50.09 -1.01
C ARG A 58 -22.59 48.92 -1.07
N GLY A 59 -23.01 47.71 -1.10
CA GLY A 59 -22.15 46.55 -1.34
C GLY A 59 -21.79 46.38 -2.82
N SER A 60 -20.57 45.95 -3.13
CA SER A 60 -20.16 45.61 -4.51
C SER A 60 -20.57 44.19 -4.85
N THR A 61 -21.60 44.04 -5.68
CA THR A 61 -22.05 42.75 -6.21
C THR A 61 -20.97 42.05 -7.03
N LEU A 62 -20.11 42.83 -7.73
CA LEU A 62 -19.02 42.32 -8.53
C LEU A 62 -17.90 41.68 -7.65
N ARG A 63 -17.56 42.35 -6.53
CA ARG A 63 -16.59 41.79 -5.56
C ARG A 63 -17.12 40.52 -4.90
N MET A 64 -18.38 40.51 -4.52
CA MET A 64 -19.03 39.33 -3.92
C MET A 64 -19.05 38.15 -4.91
N ARG A 65 -19.42 38.42 -6.18
CA ARG A 65 -19.39 37.42 -7.24
C ARG A 65 -17.98 36.87 -7.47
N SER A 66 -16.96 37.71 -7.59
CA SER A 66 -15.57 37.31 -7.78
C SER A 66 -15.06 36.46 -6.61
N ALA A 67 -15.41 36.82 -5.37
CA ALA A 67 -15.02 36.05 -4.18
C ALA A 67 -15.71 34.67 -4.15
N ILE A 68 -16.99 34.59 -4.48
CA ILE A 68 -17.72 33.31 -4.55
C ILE A 68 -17.18 32.44 -5.68
N GLU A 69 -16.87 33.00 -6.83
CA GLU A 69 -16.29 32.27 -7.96
C GLU A 69 -14.89 31.76 -7.63
N SER A 70 -14.08 32.54 -6.92
CA SER A 70 -12.78 32.10 -6.39
C SER A 70 -12.92 30.98 -5.36
N LEU A 71 -13.93 31.02 -4.47
CA LEU A 71 -14.20 29.93 -3.53
C LEU A 71 -14.59 28.61 -4.24
N ARG A 72 -15.33 28.70 -5.35
CA ARG A 72 -15.68 27.52 -6.16
C ARG A 72 -14.46 26.87 -6.83
N ARG A 73 -13.46 27.69 -7.20
CA ARG A 73 -12.21 27.21 -7.82
C ARG A 73 -11.14 26.79 -6.82
N LEU A 74 -11.32 27.05 -5.53
CA LEU A 74 -10.34 26.69 -4.51
C LEU A 74 -10.03 25.19 -4.45
N PRO A 75 -10.99 24.25 -4.65
CA PRO A 75 -10.70 22.82 -4.73
C PRO A 75 -9.89 22.42 -5.99
N GLU A 76 -9.85 23.27 -7.02
CA GLU A 76 -9.08 23.06 -8.26
C GLU A 76 -7.62 23.52 -8.11
N LEU A 77 -7.21 23.95 -6.90
CA LEU A 77 -5.85 24.41 -6.64
C LEU A 77 -4.86 23.24 -6.75
N GLU A 78 -3.97 23.32 -7.73
CA GLU A 78 -2.90 22.36 -7.95
C GLU A 78 -1.77 22.58 -6.94
N ILE A 79 -1.92 21.99 -5.75
CA ILE A 79 -0.99 22.20 -4.61
C ILE A 79 0.44 21.80 -4.96
N ASN A 80 0.64 20.76 -5.79
CA ASN A 80 1.97 20.32 -6.21
C ASN A 80 2.67 21.37 -7.11
N GLU A 81 1.93 22.09 -7.96
CA GLU A 81 2.48 23.20 -8.73
C GLU A 81 2.90 24.36 -7.81
N VAL A 82 2.09 24.66 -6.80
CA VAL A 82 2.43 25.69 -5.80
C VAL A 82 3.71 25.31 -5.03
N PHE A 83 3.86 24.05 -4.61
CA PHE A 83 5.09 23.55 -4.00
C PHE A 83 6.29 23.74 -4.92
N SER A 84 6.18 23.28 -6.17
CA SER A 84 7.26 23.33 -7.14
C SER A 84 7.70 24.77 -7.47
N ALA A 85 6.75 25.69 -7.54
CA ALA A 85 7.02 27.08 -7.93
C ALA A 85 7.47 27.98 -6.77
N LEU A 86 6.95 27.77 -5.56
CA LEU A 86 7.10 28.72 -4.46
C LEU A 86 7.88 28.19 -3.25
N CYS A 87 8.14 26.87 -3.17
CA CYS A 87 8.76 26.25 -2.01
C CYS A 87 10.23 25.87 -2.29
N PRO A 88 11.22 26.56 -1.69
CA PRO A 88 12.64 26.24 -1.93
C PRO A 88 13.04 24.83 -1.50
N THR A 89 12.34 24.23 -0.52
CA THR A 89 12.57 22.84 -0.09
C THR A 89 12.27 21.83 -1.18
N GLU A 90 11.36 22.13 -2.10
CA GLU A 90 11.00 21.24 -3.19
C GLU A 90 12.19 20.96 -4.12
N THR A 91 12.97 22.01 -4.44
CA THR A 91 14.20 21.90 -5.26
C THR A 91 15.24 20.96 -4.59
N LEU A 92 15.31 20.98 -3.26
CA LEU A 92 16.19 20.09 -2.50
C LEU A 92 15.66 18.65 -2.48
N PHE A 93 14.34 18.47 -2.29
CA PHE A 93 13.70 17.18 -2.32
C PHE A 93 13.82 16.48 -3.69
N MET A 94 13.77 17.22 -4.78
CA MET A 94 13.93 16.67 -6.15
C MET A 94 15.32 16.04 -6.39
N LYS A 95 16.31 16.27 -5.53
CA LYS A 95 17.61 15.57 -5.55
C LYS A 95 17.51 14.17 -4.91
N VAL A 96 16.45 13.88 -4.18
CA VAL A 96 16.23 12.60 -3.50
C VAL A 96 15.37 11.71 -4.39
N LYS A 97 15.91 10.61 -4.89
CA LYS A 97 15.23 9.72 -5.84
C LYS A 97 13.86 9.24 -5.34
N GLY A 98 13.75 8.86 -4.08
CA GLY A 98 12.47 8.41 -3.48
C GLY A 98 11.38 9.48 -3.51
N PHE A 99 11.74 10.76 -3.39
CA PHE A 99 10.81 11.87 -3.53
C PHE A 99 10.53 12.22 -4.99
N ALA A 100 11.57 12.34 -5.81
CA ALA A 100 11.45 12.76 -7.22
C ALA A 100 10.61 11.79 -8.05
N ASP A 101 10.79 10.49 -7.82
CA ASP A 101 10.08 9.41 -8.49
C ASP A 101 8.82 8.95 -7.72
N GLY A 102 8.57 9.49 -6.53
CA GLY A 102 7.43 9.15 -5.68
C GLY A 102 6.10 9.70 -6.21
N ASP A 103 4.99 9.01 -5.87
CA ASP A 103 3.64 9.53 -6.07
C ASP A 103 3.34 10.72 -5.13
N ASP A 104 2.23 11.41 -5.35
CA ASP A 104 1.89 12.61 -4.56
C ASP A 104 1.71 12.30 -3.07
N ALA A 105 1.12 11.16 -2.74
CA ALA A 105 0.95 10.74 -1.36
C ALA A 105 2.31 10.49 -0.67
N THR A 106 3.26 9.91 -1.39
CA THR A 106 4.64 9.73 -0.93
C THR A 106 5.33 11.06 -0.71
N ARG A 107 5.23 11.99 -1.65
CA ARG A 107 5.80 13.34 -1.51
C ARG A 107 5.28 14.06 -0.28
N ASP A 108 3.98 13.92 0.01
CA ASP A 108 3.38 14.48 1.21
C ASP A 108 3.94 13.88 2.50
N VAL A 109 4.24 12.57 2.53
CA VAL A 109 4.91 11.94 3.67
C VAL A 109 6.27 12.57 3.95
N TYR A 110 7.08 12.84 2.92
CA TYR A 110 8.37 13.52 3.06
C TYR A 110 8.22 14.96 3.57
N ARG A 111 7.30 15.73 2.99
CA ARG A 111 7.00 17.11 3.38
C ARG A 111 6.55 17.20 4.84
N GLU A 112 5.60 16.35 5.25
CA GLU A 112 5.14 16.30 6.64
C GLU A 112 6.23 15.85 7.61
N ALA A 113 7.09 14.89 7.21
CA ALA A 113 8.21 14.45 8.02
C ALA A 113 9.20 15.60 8.25
N LEU A 114 9.52 16.39 7.22
CA LEU A 114 10.36 17.56 7.32
C LEU A 114 9.77 18.60 8.29
N ILE A 115 8.49 18.94 8.13
CA ILE A 115 7.81 19.91 9.00
C ILE A 115 7.87 19.47 10.47
N ARG A 116 7.60 18.19 10.74
CA ARG A 116 7.67 17.64 12.11
C ARG A 116 9.08 17.68 12.68
N CYS A 117 10.07 17.33 11.86
CA CYS A 117 11.49 17.35 12.25
C CYS A 117 11.99 18.78 12.53
N ALA A 118 11.71 19.71 11.63
CA ALA A 118 12.09 21.12 11.76
C ALA A 118 11.49 21.77 13.02
N ARG A 119 10.21 21.52 13.29
CA ARG A 119 9.54 21.97 14.53
C ARG A 119 10.18 21.40 15.79
N ARG A 120 10.50 20.09 15.78
CA ARG A 120 11.14 19.43 16.94
C ARG A 120 12.52 19.98 17.22
N ARG A 121 13.31 20.24 16.16
CA ARG A 121 14.67 20.76 16.24
C ARG A 121 14.73 22.28 16.36
N ARG A 122 13.63 22.97 16.13
CA ARG A 122 13.53 24.44 16.06
C ARG A 122 14.49 25.02 15.04
N GLU A 123 14.65 24.35 13.91
CA GLU A 123 15.50 24.76 12.79
C GLU A 123 14.66 25.15 11.58
N ASP A 124 15.26 25.93 10.67
CA ASP A 124 14.64 26.24 9.39
C ASP A 124 14.57 25.01 8.49
N GLU A 125 13.45 24.85 7.75
CA GLU A 125 13.18 23.69 6.91
C GLU A 125 14.24 23.50 5.80
N CYS A 126 14.68 24.60 5.15
CA CYS A 126 15.67 24.54 4.08
C CYS A 126 17.07 24.16 4.61
N VAL A 127 17.49 24.75 5.72
CA VAL A 127 18.79 24.47 6.34
C VAL A 127 18.85 23.02 6.83
N LEU A 128 17.77 22.56 7.47
CA LEU A 128 17.66 21.17 7.93
C LEU A 128 17.72 20.19 6.76
N LEU A 129 16.93 20.43 5.73
CA LEU A 129 16.84 19.55 4.56
C LEU A 129 18.17 19.51 3.81
N SER A 130 18.83 20.64 3.55
CA SER A 130 20.15 20.68 2.90
C SER A 130 21.17 19.79 3.62
N ARG A 131 21.26 19.94 4.95
CA ARG A 131 22.16 19.13 5.77
C ARG A 131 21.81 17.64 5.72
N MET A 132 20.51 17.31 5.76
CA MET A 132 20.07 15.92 5.75
C MET A 132 20.24 15.25 4.39
N THR A 133 20.05 15.98 3.30
CA THR A 133 20.29 15.47 1.94
C THR A 133 21.78 15.21 1.69
N GLU A 134 22.67 16.03 2.21
CA GLU A 134 24.12 15.78 2.15
C GLU A 134 24.54 14.51 2.94
N GLN A 135 23.85 14.21 4.04
CA GLN A 135 24.11 13.03 4.88
C GLN A 135 23.44 11.76 4.35
N CYS A 136 22.42 11.91 3.53
CA CYS A 136 21.53 10.80 3.12
C CYS A 136 22.21 9.78 2.20
N GLY A 137 23.26 10.12 1.45
CA GLY A 137 23.88 9.22 0.49
C GLY A 137 22.85 8.64 -0.50
N ASP A 138 22.65 7.33 -0.50
CA ASP A 138 21.84 6.59 -1.47
C ASP A 138 20.30 6.69 -1.26
N GLY A 139 19.78 7.77 -0.69
CA GLY A 139 18.36 8.09 -0.86
C GLY A 139 17.41 7.70 0.26
N ARG A 140 17.88 7.38 1.48
CA ARG A 140 17.03 7.07 2.64
C ARG A 140 16.82 8.27 3.57
N LEU A 141 16.29 9.32 3.02
CA LEU A 141 16.08 10.57 3.74
C LEU A 141 15.07 10.44 4.89
N LEU A 142 13.99 9.67 4.71
CA LEU A 142 12.97 9.49 5.74
C LEU A 142 13.51 8.81 6.99
N ALA A 143 14.44 7.88 6.86
CA ALA A 143 15.10 7.26 8.00
C ALA A 143 15.84 8.29 8.88
N LEU A 144 16.33 9.38 8.29
CA LEU A 144 17.03 10.46 9.02
C LEU A 144 16.07 11.50 9.62
N ILE A 145 15.03 11.92 8.86
CA ILE A 145 14.12 12.97 9.32
C ILE A 145 12.96 12.46 10.18
N ALA A 146 12.57 11.20 10.00
CA ALA A 146 11.49 10.56 10.75
C ALA A 146 11.87 9.13 11.18
N PRO A 147 12.89 8.97 12.03
CA PRO A 147 13.29 7.64 12.48
C PRO A 147 12.13 6.94 13.20
N HIS A 148 11.95 5.67 12.91
CA HIS A 148 10.93 4.86 13.57
C HIS A 148 11.22 4.76 15.08
N SER A 149 10.18 4.96 15.88
CA SER A 149 10.26 4.83 17.34
C SER A 149 9.37 3.68 17.80
N HIS A 150 9.95 2.73 18.52
CA HIS A 150 9.20 1.63 19.15
C HIS A 150 8.46 2.05 20.45
N LEU A 151 8.68 3.26 20.93
CA LEU A 151 8.07 3.73 22.19
C LEU A 151 6.54 3.67 22.18
N PRO A 152 5.83 4.10 21.11
CA PRO A 152 4.37 3.99 21.08
C PRO A 152 3.88 2.54 21.15
N ALA A 153 4.58 1.60 20.52
CA ALA A 153 4.26 0.18 20.58
C ALA A 153 4.44 -0.38 21.99
N VAL A 154 5.57 -0.09 22.62
CA VAL A 154 5.84 -0.51 24.01
C VAL A 154 4.80 0.04 24.96
N MET A 155 4.43 1.31 24.83
CA MET A 155 3.39 1.93 25.65
C MET A 155 2.00 1.30 25.43
N TYR A 156 1.66 1.00 24.19
CA TYR A 156 0.39 0.33 23.84
C TYR A 156 0.31 -1.04 24.53
N TYR A 157 1.32 -1.89 24.35
CA TYR A 157 1.35 -3.23 24.97
C TYR A 157 1.40 -3.16 26.49
N LEU A 158 2.20 -2.27 27.07
CA LEU A 158 2.27 -2.09 28.51
C LEU A 158 0.92 -1.68 29.10
N LEU A 159 0.28 -0.65 28.50
CA LEU A 159 -0.99 -0.13 28.99
C LEU A 159 -2.11 -1.18 28.87
N THR A 160 -2.23 -1.86 27.74
CA THR A 160 -3.26 -2.89 27.52
C THR A 160 -3.04 -4.09 28.45
N THR A 161 -1.78 -4.53 28.63
CA THR A 161 -1.46 -5.64 29.52
C THR A 161 -1.73 -5.29 30.98
N VAL A 162 -1.29 -4.12 31.45
CA VAL A 162 -1.54 -3.66 32.82
C VAL A 162 -3.05 -3.57 33.08
N LEU A 163 -3.82 -3.02 32.14
CA LEU A 163 -5.27 -2.94 32.25
C LEU A 163 -5.91 -4.34 32.31
N ALA A 164 -5.49 -5.25 31.44
CA ALA A 164 -6.02 -6.63 31.42
C ALA A 164 -5.71 -7.38 32.74
N VAL A 165 -4.50 -7.22 33.26
CA VAL A 165 -4.10 -7.80 34.56
C VAL A 165 -4.92 -7.18 35.69
N ALA A 166 -5.12 -5.87 35.71
CA ALA A 166 -5.91 -5.17 36.72
C ALA A 166 -7.39 -5.63 36.72
N VAL A 167 -8.00 -5.75 35.54
CA VAL A 167 -9.38 -6.26 35.42
C VAL A 167 -9.48 -7.71 35.82
N SER A 168 -8.50 -8.55 35.48
CA SER A 168 -8.46 -9.97 35.88
C SER A 168 -8.29 -10.11 37.39
N ALA A 169 -7.40 -9.31 38.00
CA ALA A 169 -7.21 -9.29 39.45
C ALA A 169 -8.47 -8.82 40.19
N PHE A 170 -9.13 -7.78 39.70
CA PHE A 170 -10.42 -7.32 40.24
C PHE A 170 -11.49 -8.41 40.14
N SER A 171 -11.58 -9.10 39.01
CA SER A 171 -12.50 -10.22 38.83
C SER A 171 -12.22 -11.37 39.82
N PHE A 172 -10.93 -11.64 40.10
CA PHE A 172 -10.53 -12.64 41.08
C PHE A 172 -10.96 -12.26 42.51
N LEU A 173 -10.83 -10.99 42.88
CA LEU A 173 -11.30 -10.50 44.17
C LEU A 173 -12.83 -10.62 44.35
N MET A 174 -13.58 -10.46 43.25
CA MET A 174 -15.04 -10.52 43.29
C MET A 174 -15.60 -11.96 43.24
N TRP A 175 -15.01 -12.85 42.44
CA TRP A 175 -15.57 -14.18 42.14
C TRP A 175 -14.61 -15.34 42.47
N GLY A 176 -13.45 -15.07 43.08
CA GLY A 176 -12.48 -16.08 43.46
C GLY A 176 -12.02 -16.93 42.26
N TRP A 177 -11.87 -18.22 42.48
CA TRP A 177 -11.34 -19.17 41.48
C TRP A 177 -12.18 -19.27 40.21
N LEU A 178 -13.46 -18.97 40.25
CA LEU A 178 -14.32 -18.94 39.05
C LEU A 178 -13.86 -17.94 38.00
N SER A 179 -13.19 -16.86 38.42
CA SER A 179 -12.66 -15.85 37.52
C SER A 179 -11.52 -16.35 36.61
N LEU A 180 -10.87 -17.50 36.94
CA LEU A 180 -9.85 -18.08 36.09
C LEU A 180 -10.38 -18.45 34.69
N PHE A 181 -11.65 -18.85 34.58
CA PHE A 181 -12.30 -19.09 33.30
C PHE A 181 -12.53 -17.81 32.50
N ALA A 182 -12.57 -16.65 33.15
CA ALA A 182 -12.76 -15.36 32.52
C ALA A 182 -11.44 -14.68 32.09
N VAL A 183 -10.28 -15.15 32.52
CA VAL A 183 -8.99 -14.50 32.22
C VAL A 183 -8.78 -14.31 30.71
N LEU A 184 -8.91 -15.37 29.90
CA LEU A 184 -8.75 -15.29 28.46
C LEU A 184 -9.77 -14.36 27.79
N PRO A 185 -11.10 -14.46 28.07
CA PRO A 185 -12.08 -13.51 27.58
C PRO A 185 -11.81 -12.05 27.98
N VAL A 186 -11.33 -11.83 29.21
CA VAL A 186 -10.99 -10.47 29.69
C VAL A 186 -9.82 -9.90 28.91
N PHE A 187 -8.75 -10.68 28.71
CA PHE A 187 -7.63 -10.25 27.88
C PHE A 187 -8.09 -9.91 26.46
N GLU A 188 -8.86 -10.79 25.83
CA GLU A 188 -9.40 -10.56 24.48
C GLU A 188 -10.24 -9.27 24.42
N ALA A 189 -11.12 -9.06 25.39
CA ALA A 189 -11.98 -7.88 25.46
C ALA A 189 -11.16 -6.58 25.65
N VAL A 190 -10.18 -6.61 26.55
CA VAL A 190 -9.32 -5.43 26.82
C VAL A 190 -8.45 -5.10 25.61
N TYR A 191 -7.83 -6.11 24.97
CA TYR A 191 -7.06 -5.89 23.76
C TYR A 191 -7.93 -5.40 22.60
N SER A 192 -9.14 -5.95 22.42
CA SER A 192 -10.10 -5.50 21.40
C SER A 192 -10.54 -4.05 21.63
N LEU A 193 -10.78 -3.66 22.88
CA LEU A 193 -11.08 -2.27 23.24
C LEU A 193 -9.87 -1.37 23.02
N GLY A 194 -8.67 -1.83 23.40
CA GLY A 194 -7.42 -1.13 23.15
C GLY A 194 -7.21 -0.86 21.66
N ASP A 195 -7.37 -1.88 20.82
CA ASP A 195 -7.31 -1.77 19.36
C ASP A 195 -8.33 -0.77 18.82
N PHE A 196 -9.57 -0.84 19.31
CA PHE A 196 -10.61 0.11 18.89
C PHE A 196 -10.24 1.55 19.22
N VAL A 197 -9.82 1.84 20.44
CA VAL A 197 -9.42 3.19 20.87
C VAL A 197 -8.18 3.64 20.08
N PHE A 198 -7.18 2.76 19.99
CA PHE A 198 -5.93 3.05 19.33
C PHE A 198 -6.11 3.32 17.84
N SER A 199 -7.00 2.56 17.20
CA SER A 199 -7.36 2.74 15.80
C SER A 199 -7.98 4.11 15.49
N ARG A 200 -8.52 4.81 16.48
CA ARG A 200 -9.06 6.17 16.35
C ARG A 200 -8.01 7.26 16.55
N ILE A 201 -6.96 6.96 17.30
CA ILE A 201 -5.91 7.92 17.68
C ILE A 201 -4.74 7.91 16.69
N VAL A 202 -4.32 6.72 16.23
CA VAL A 202 -3.19 6.59 15.33
C VAL A 202 -3.60 6.88 13.89
N LYS A 203 -3.02 7.94 13.33
CA LYS A 203 -3.14 8.22 11.90
C LYS A 203 -2.25 7.23 11.14
N THR A 204 -2.82 6.57 10.15
CA THR A 204 -2.07 5.73 9.21
C THR A 204 -1.21 6.60 8.32
N THR A 205 0.03 6.17 8.09
CA THR A 205 0.88 6.77 7.07
C THR A 205 0.65 6.01 5.76
N PRO A 206 0.39 6.68 4.64
CA PRO A 206 0.28 6.00 3.37
C PRO A 206 1.60 5.25 3.06
N PRO A 207 1.54 4.07 2.41
CA PRO A 207 2.73 3.37 1.99
C PRO A 207 3.48 4.23 0.96
N LEU A 208 4.82 4.26 1.08
CA LEU A 208 5.67 4.95 0.12
C LEU A 208 5.64 4.20 -1.20
N ARG A 209 5.37 4.89 -2.29
CA ARG A 209 5.25 4.32 -3.63
C ARG A 209 5.95 5.19 -4.67
N LEU A 210 6.49 4.54 -5.69
CA LEU A 210 6.91 5.23 -6.91
C LEU A 210 5.68 5.55 -7.76
N SER A 211 5.73 6.62 -8.54
CA SER A 211 4.74 6.85 -9.58
C SER A 211 4.79 5.69 -10.60
N PRO A 212 3.65 5.14 -11.06
CA PRO A 212 3.64 4.01 -11.99
C PRO A 212 4.48 4.22 -13.26
N GLU A 213 4.52 5.46 -13.76
CA GLU A 213 5.30 5.87 -14.93
C GLU A 213 6.83 5.82 -14.70
N LYS A 214 7.27 5.81 -13.44
CA LYS A 214 8.68 5.79 -13.02
C LYS A 214 9.17 4.42 -12.60
N LEU A 215 8.32 3.40 -12.72
CA LEU A 215 8.72 2.03 -12.39
C LEU A 215 9.80 1.53 -13.35
N PRO A 216 10.94 1.05 -12.84
CA PRO A 216 11.99 0.47 -13.67
C PRO A 216 11.50 -0.86 -14.29
N CYS A 217 11.63 -0.99 -15.61
CA CYS A 217 11.24 -2.20 -16.35
C CYS A 217 12.30 -3.31 -16.27
N GLU A 218 13.42 -3.08 -15.62
CA GLU A 218 14.54 -4.03 -15.53
C GLU A 218 14.29 -5.15 -14.51
N ARG A 219 13.43 -4.89 -13.52
CA ARG A 219 13.02 -5.82 -12.48
C ARG A 219 11.56 -6.20 -12.70
N GLU A 220 11.34 -7.40 -13.23
CA GLU A 220 10.01 -7.88 -13.53
C GLU A 220 9.40 -8.61 -12.32
N THR A 221 8.08 -8.60 -12.25
CA THR A 221 7.28 -9.30 -11.24
C THR A 221 6.48 -10.40 -11.90
N LEU A 222 6.56 -11.62 -11.37
CA LEU A 222 5.70 -12.72 -11.76
C LEU A 222 4.50 -12.81 -10.80
N VAL A 223 3.31 -12.58 -11.31
CA VAL A 223 2.03 -12.75 -10.60
C VAL A 223 1.54 -14.17 -10.83
N VAL A 224 1.40 -14.97 -9.78
CA VAL A 224 0.94 -16.36 -9.91
C VAL A 224 -0.34 -16.64 -9.14
N ILE A 225 -1.29 -17.32 -9.78
CA ILE A 225 -2.43 -17.92 -9.14
C ILE A 225 -2.03 -19.34 -8.69
N THR A 226 -2.07 -19.58 -7.38
CA THR A 226 -1.82 -20.91 -6.81
C THR A 226 -3.12 -21.71 -6.79
N THR A 227 -3.15 -22.89 -7.43
CA THR A 227 -4.38 -23.66 -7.58
C THR A 227 -4.14 -25.17 -7.64
N LEU A 228 -5.23 -25.93 -7.43
CA LEU A 228 -5.31 -27.35 -7.79
C LEU A 228 -6.02 -27.47 -9.13
N LEU A 229 -5.47 -28.22 -10.06
CA LEU A 229 -6.10 -28.52 -11.33
C LEU A 229 -6.86 -29.83 -11.25
N PHE A 230 -8.11 -29.81 -11.70
CA PHE A 230 -9.06 -30.92 -11.64
C PHE A 230 -9.39 -31.48 -13.01
N GLY A 231 -9.17 -30.68 -14.07
CA GLY A 231 -9.63 -30.93 -15.41
C GLY A 231 -11.08 -30.49 -15.66
N GLY A 232 -11.35 -30.07 -16.91
CA GLY A 232 -12.66 -29.59 -17.35
C GLY A 232 -13.00 -28.17 -16.94
N ASP A 233 -14.29 -27.81 -17.03
CA ASP A 233 -14.83 -26.45 -16.91
C ASP A 233 -14.41 -25.70 -15.65
N LYS A 234 -14.01 -26.40 -14.58
CA LYS A 234 -13.53 -25.76 -13.35
C LYS A 234 -12.18 -25.07 -13.53
N ASP A 235 -11.35 -25.62 -14.38
CA ASP A 235 -10.01 -25.07 -14.64
C ASP A 235 -10.11 -23.89 -15.61
N ASP A 236 -11.08 -23.90 -16.54
CA ASP A 236 -11.29 -22.82 -17.51
C ASP A 236 -11.50 -21.46 -16.83
N GLY A 237 -12.29 -21.40 -15.75
CA GLY A 237 -12.51 -20.20 -14.97
C GLY A 237 -11.25 -19.65 -14.27
N ILE A 238 -10.20 -20.47 -14.09
CA ILE A 238 -8.92 -20.01 -13.54
C ILE A 238 -8.11 -19.29 -14.63
N PHE A 239 -8.13 -19.80 -15.86
CA PHE A 239 -7.46 -19.17 -17.00
C PHE A 239 -8.14 -17.88 -17.43
N GLU A 240 -9.48 -17.81 -17.40
CA GLU A 240 -10.24 -16.59 -17.61
C GLU A 240 -9.88 -15.52 -16.56
N ARG A 241 -9.74 -15.92 -15.30
CA ARG A 241 -9.30 -15.01 -14.22
C ARG A 241 -7.87 -14.53 -14.41
N LEU A 242 -6.97 -15.39 -14.89
CA LEU A 242 -5.60 -15.00 -15.19
C LEU A 242 -5.56 -13.92 -16.27
N GLU A 243 -6.38 -14.07 -17.32
CA GLU A 243 -6.56 -13.09 -18.37
C GLU A 243 -7.13 -11.76 -17.83
N GLU A 244 -8.19 -11.83 -17.00
CA GLU A 244 -8.71 -10.63 -16.32
C GLU A 244 -7.67 -9.89 -15.48
N PHE A 245 -6.82 -10.64 -14.77
CA PHE A 245 -5.77 -10.02 -13.94
C PHE A 245 -4.75 -9.29 -14.78
N TRP A 246 -4.37 -9.87 -15.93
CA TRP A 246 -3.48 -9.22 -16.88
C TRP A 246 -4.13 -7.96 -17.46
N LEU A 247 -5.36 -8.03 -17.95
CA LEU A 247 -6.09 -6.88 -18.50
C LEU A 247 -6.29 -5.73 -17.51
N ARG A 248 -6.44 -6.04 -16.22
CA ARG A 248 -6.60 -5.05 -15.16
C ARG A 248 -5.28 -4.46 -14.68
N ASN A 249 -4.15 -5.09 -14.99
CA ASN A 249 -2.83 -4.73 -14.49
C ASN A 249 -1.78 -4.76 -15.62
N GLU A 250 -2.15 -4.35 -16.84
CA GLU A 250 -1.23 -4.36 -17.97
C GLU A 250 -0.05 -3.40 -17.71
N HIS A 251 1.14 -3.98 -17.58
CA HIS A 251 2.37 -3.22 -17.40
C HIS A 251 3.58 -4.04 -17.90
N LYS A 252 4.56 -3.37 -18.51
CA LYS A 252 5.76 -4.02 -19.10
C LYS A 252 6.59 -4.81 -18.08
N GLY A 253 6.54 -4.45 -16.81
CA GLY A 253 7.24 -5.13 -15.72
C GLY A 253 6.46 -6.25 -15.05
N LEU A 254 5.26 -6.62 -15.55
CA LEU A 254 4.43 -7.68 -14.97
C LEU A 254 4.32 -8.88 -15.92
N ARG A 255 4.48 -10.08 -15.37
CA ARG A 255 4.22 -11.37 -16.00
C ARG A 255 3.21 -12.13 -15.17
N PHE A 256 2.43 -12.98 -15.79
CA PHE A 256 1.34 -13.71 -15.14
C PHE A 256 1.50 -15.21 -15.32
N GLY A 257 1.03 -16.01 -14.36
CA GLY A 257 1.16 -17.45 -14.49
C GLY A 257 0.27 -18.24 -13.56
N ILE A 258 0.14 -19.52 -13.85
CA ILE A 258 -0.50 -20.52 -13.00
C ILE A 258 0.59 -21.34 -12.33
N LEU A 259 0.51 -21.44 -11.01
CA LEU A 259 1.31 -22.37 -10.20
C LEU A 259 0.36 -23.46 -9.70
N GLY A 260 0.33 -24.57 -10.43
CA GLY A 260 -0.64 -25.65 -10.25
C GLY A 260 -0.06 -26.89 -9.60
N ASP A 261 -0.89 -27.54 -8.79
CA ASP A 261 -0.71 -28.91 -8.31
C ASP A 261 -1.84 -29.79 -8.82
N PHE A 262 -1.58 -31.06 -9.01
CA PHE A 262 -2.63 -32.04 -9.21
C PHE A 262 -3.27 -32.43 -7.88
N CYS A 263 -4.53 -32.87 -7.91
CA CYS A 263 -5.26 -33.35 -6.75
C CYS A 263 -4.55 -34.53 -6.06
N ASP A 264 -4.71 -34.64 -4.75
CA ASP A 264 -4.17 -35.76 -3.98
C ASP A 264 -4.80 -37.07 -4.42
N CYS A 265 -3.98 -38.11 -4.53
CA CYS A 265 -4.44 -39.47 -4.87
C CYS A 265 -3.53 -40.55 -4.26
N ARG A 266 -3.86 -41.84 -4.46
CA ARG A 266 -3.09 -42.97 -3.98
C ARG A 266 -1.97 -43.39 -4.91
N GLU A 267 -1.93 -42.85 -6.12
CA GLU A 267 -0.96 -43.17 -7.17
C GLU A 267 -0.10 -41.97 -7.51
N PRO A 268 1.15 -42.18 -7.94
CA PRO A 268 2.03 -41.05 -8.29
C PRO A 268 1.52 -40.26 -9.50
N LYS A 269 0.79 -40.91 -10.41
CA LYS A 269 0.23 -40.31 -11.63
C LYS A 269 -1.08 -40.99 -11.97
N LEU A 270 -2.09 -40.24 -12.41
CA LEU A 270 -3.35 -40.72 -12.95
C LEU A 270 -3.39 -40.60 -14.47
N ASP A 271 -4.14 -41.46 -15.16
CA ASP A 271 -4.27 -41.44 -16.64
C ASP A 271 -4.79 -40.12 -17.18
N GLY A 272 -5.55 -39.34 -16.38
CA GLY A 272 -6.07 -38.03 -16.75
C GLY A 272 -5.07 -36.87 -16.62
N ASP A 273 -3.94 -37.06 -15.90
CA ASP A 273 -3.01 -35.97 -15.59
C ASP A 273 -2.37 -35.35 -16.85
N ASP A 274 -2.03 -36.19 -17.83
CA ASP A 274 -1.45 -35.72 -19.10
C ASP A 274 -2.47 -34.87 -19.90
N VAL A 275 -3.76 -35.21 -19.83
CA VAL A 275 -4.82 -34.44 -20.46
C VAL A 275 -4.98 -33.07 -19.78
N ILE A 276 -4.98 -33.06 -18.44
CA ILE A 276 -5.04 -31.81 -17.64
C ILE A 276 -3.86 -30.90 -17.97
N ALA A 277 -2.64 -31.45 -17.96
CA ALA A 277 -1.43 -30.69 -18.27
C ALA A 277 -1.43 -30.15 -19.71
N LYS A 278 -1.91 -30.95 -20.68
CA LYS A 278 -2.01 -30.54 -22.09
C LYS A 278 -3.05 -29.41 -22.26
N ASN A 279 -4.24 -29.54 -21.70
CA ASN A 279 -5.27 -28.53 -21.77
C ASN A 279 -4.79 -27.19 -21.12
N ALA A 280 -4.20 -27.26 -19.94
CA ALA A 280 -3.61 -26.08 -19.30
C ALA A 280 -2.53 -25.41 -20.17
N ALA A 281 -1.68 -26.21 -20.82
CA ALA A 281 -0.66 -25.72 -21.74
C ALA A 281 -1.26 -25.06 -22.98
N GLU A 282 -2.37 -25.58 -23.51
CA GLU A 282 -3.09 -25.00 -24.65
C GLU A 282 -3.73 -23.66 -24.29
N HIS A 283 -4.32 -23.52 -23.10
CA HIS A 283 -4.82 -22.23 -22.61
C HIS A 283 -3.72 -21.17 -22.53
N ILE A 284 -2.58 -21.48 -21.93
CA ILE A 284 -1.46 -20.55 -21.82
C ILE A 284 -0.91 -20.18 -23.21
N LYS A 285 -0.81 -21.14 -24.15
CA LYS A 285 -0.37 -20.86 -25.50
C LYS A 285 -1.34 -19.92 -26.22
N ARG A 286 -2.66 -20.10 -26.04
CA ARG A 286 -3.69 -19.19 -26.59
C ARG A 286 -3.50 -17.78 -26.06
N LEU A 287 -3.37 -17.61 -24.74
CA LEU A 287 -3.16 -16.30 -24.12
C LEU A 287 -1.87 -15.63 -24.62
N ASN A 288 -0.79 -16.39 -24.75
CA ASN A 288 0.47 -15.84 -25.31
C ASN A 288 0.36 -15.48 -26.81
N ALA A 289 -0.45 -16.22 -27.58
CA ALA A 289 -0.69 -15.88 -28.98
C ALA A 289 -1.52 -14.59 -29.14
N GLU A 290 -2.42 -14.30 -28.19
CA GLU A 290 -3.31 -13.13 -28.23
C GLU A 290 -2.64 -11.89 -27.64
N TYR A 291 -1.95 -12.02 -26.49
CA TYR A 291 -1.42 -10.90 -25.70
C TYR A 291 0.11 -10.81 -25.64
N GLY A 292 0.81 -11.69 -26.40
CA GLY A 292 2.27 -11.78 -26.37
C GLY A 292 2.78 -12.64 -25.19
N ASP A 293 4.09 -12.82 -25.14
CA ASP A 293 4.82 -13.72 -24.22
C ASP A 293 4.77 -13.26 -22.75
N ASN A 294 3.56 -13.16 -22.17
CA ASN A 294 3.33 -12.66 -20.82
C ASN A 294 2.86 -13.73 -19.83
N PHE A 295 2.49 -14.94 -20.31
CA PHE A 295 1.86 -15.96 -19.48
C PHE A 295 2.70 -17.21 -19.34
N ALA A 296 2.75 -17.75 -18.12
CA ALA A 296 3.52 -18.94 -17.77
C ALA A 296 2.66 -20.01 -17.10
N LEU A 297 3.12 -21.27 -17.17
CA LEU A 297 2.51 -22.43 -16.51
C LEU A 297 3.59 -23.23 -15.79
N PHE A 298 3.35 -23.50 -14.51
CA PHE A 298 4.20 -24.31 -13.66
C PHE A 298 3.33 -25.37 -12.97
N LEU A 299 3.43 -26.65 -13.40
CA LEU A 299 2.73 -27.78 -12.77
C LEU A 299 3.73 -28.70 -12.13
N ARG A 300 3.53 -29.03 -10.84
CA ARG A 300 4.39 -29.89 -10.06
C ARG A 300 3.92 -31.34 -10.12
N ARG A 301 4.89 -32.26 -10.00
CA ARG A 301 4.62 -33.69 -9.78
C ARG A 301 4.07 -33.91 -8.37
N ARG A 302 3.23 -34.93 -8.25
CA ARG A 302 2.87 -35.43 -6.93
C ARG A 302 4.07 -36.10 -6.26
N THR A 303 4.21 -35.85 -4.98
CA THR A 303 5.19 -36.50 -4.12
C THR A 303 4.47 -37.27 -3.01
N LYS A 304 5.02 -38.42 -2.60
CA LYS A 304 4.43 -39.23 -1.53
C LYS A 304 4.64 -38.58 -0.18
N ASN A 305 3.56 -38.36 0.56
CA ASN A 305 3.62 -37.82 1.92
C ASN A 305 3.79 -38.92 2.97
N SER A 306 3.95 -38.54 4.24
CA SER A 306 4.10 -39.49 5.37
C SER A 306 2.90 -40.42 5.57
N SER A 307 1.71 -40.03 5.09
CA SER A 307 0.47 -40.84 5.16
C SER A 307 0.30 -41.78 3.96
N GLY A 308 1.27 -41.85 3.05
CA GLY A 308 1.23 -42.72 1.88
C GLY A 308 0.43 -42.16 0.70
N ILE A 309 -0.10 -40.95 0.80
CA ILE A 309 -0.86 -40.25 -0.26
C ILE A 309 0.10 -39.40 -1.12
N TYR A 310 -0.13 -39.39 -2.42
CA TYR A 310 0.63 -38.56 -3.36
C TYR A 310 -0.10 -37.24 -3.59
N GLY A 311 0.62 -36.11 -3.47
CA GLY A 311 0.09 -34.75 -3.66
C GLY A 311 1.21 -33.73 -3.74
N GLY A 312 0.85 -32.46 -3.85
CA GLY A 312 1.83 -31.36 -3.84
C GLY A 312 2.53 -31.27 -2.49
N ARG A 313 3.87 -31.40 -2.47
CA ARG A 313 4.68 -31.28 -1.26
C ARG A 313 4.44 -29.93 -0.59
N GLU A 314 4.08 -29.94 0.70
CA GLU A 314 3.80 -28.73 1.51
C GLU A 314 2.76 -27.79 0.90
N ARG A 315 1.94 -28.27 -0.03
CA ARG A 315 0.87 -27.49 -0.64
C ARG A 315 1.41 -26.17 -1.22
N LYS A 316 0.70 -25.06 -1.02
CA LYS A 316 1.06 -23.73 -1.52
C LYS A 316 2.47 -23.30 -1.13
N ARG A 317 2.88 -23.53 0.14
CA ARG A 317 4.22 -23.14 0.60
C ARG A 317 5.32 -23.82 -0.23
N GLY A 318 5.20 -25.13 -0.39
CA GLY A 318 6.17 -25.90 -1.19
C GLY A 318 6.16 -25.50 -2.66
N ALA A 319 4.96 -25.20 -3.21
CA ALA A 319 4.85 -24.73 -4.59
C ALA A 319 5.61 -23.41 -4.83
N VAL A 320 5.43 -22.44 -3.94
CA VAL A 320 6.13 -21.16 -4.00
C VAL A 320 7.64 -21.34 -3.87
N VAL A 321 8.11 -22.17 -2.93
CA VAL A 321 9.55 -22.45 -2.75
C VAL A 321 10.14 -23.13 -3.98
N ASP A 322 9.45 -24.12 -4.56
CA ASP A 322 9.93 -24.84 -5.75
C ASP A 322 9.95 -23.91 -6.97
N LEU A 323 8.97 -23.02 -7.11
CA LEU A 323 8.96 -21.99 -8.16
C LEU A 323 10.14 -21.01 -8.02
N ILE A 324 10.38 -20.50 -6.81
CA ILE A 324 11.52 -19.59 -6.56
C ILE A 324 12.85 -20.29 -6.92
N LYS A 325 13.00 -21.56 -6.55
CA LYS A 325 14.20 -22.34 -6.94
C LYS A 325 14.32 -22.49 -8.45
N ALA A 326 13.21 -22.79 -9.15
CA ALA A 326 13.20 -22.89 -10.61
C ALA A 326 13.56 -21.56 -11.30
N LEU A 327 13.06 -20.44 -10.81
CA LEU A 327 13.39 -19.10 -11.29
C LEU A 327 14.88 -18.77 -11.08
N ARG A 328 15.50 -19.34 -10.04
CA ARG A 328 16.95 -19.19 -9.73
C ARG A 328 17.84 -20.24 -10.37
N GLY A 329 17.35 -20.94 -11.40
CA GLY A 329 18.12 -21.94 -12.15
C GLY A 329 18.17 -23.33 -11.52
N GLY A 330 17.32 -23.59 -10.51
CA GLY A 330 17.14 -24.92 -9.92
C GLY A 330 16.26 -25.84 -10.75
N GLU A 331 15.85 -26.96 -10.15
CA GLU A 331 15.00 -27.97 -10.79
C GLU A 331 13.64 -27.36 -11.21
N LYS A 332 13.29 -27.60 -12.49
CA LYS A 332 12.03 -27.14 -13.07
C LYS A 332 10.89 -28.11 -12.76
N PRO A 333 9.66 -27.61 -12.60
CA PRO A 333 8.45 -28.45 -12.52
C PRO A 333 8.26 -29.35 -13.74
N GLU A 334 7.41 -30.38 -13.62
CA GLU A 334 7.16 -31.34 -14.71
C GLU A 334 6.65 -30.68 -15.96
N THR A 335 5.63 -29.83 -15.85
CA THR A 335 5.18 -28.98 -16.95
C THR A 335 5.62 -27.56 -16.66
N PHE A 336 6.51 -27.10 -17.52
CA PHE A 336 7.12 -25.79 -17.39
C PHE A 336 7.04 -25.03 -18.70
N ILE A 337 6.17 -24.02 -18.76
CA ILE A 337 6.03 -23.09 -19.90
C ILE A 337 6.34 -21.71 -19.36
N CYS A 338 7.40 -21.11 -19.86
CA CYS A 338 7.81 -19.77 -19.51
C CYS A 338 8.47 -19.13 -20.72
N PRO A 339 7.71 -18.31 -21.50
CA PRO A 339 8.21 -17.75 -22.75
C PRO A 339 9.09 -16.51 -22.54
N PHE A 340 9.08 -15.92 -21.35
CA PHE A 340 9.86 -14.73 -20.99
C PHE A 340 11.17 -15.08 -20.26
N ASP A 341 12.06 -14.10 -20.13
CA ASP A 341 13.34 -14.25 -19.46
C ASP A 341 13.16 -14.28 -17.93
N MET A 342 13.36 -15.45 -17.35
CA MET A 342 13.24 -15.67 -15.89
C MET A 342 14.28 -14.89 -15.08
N SER A 343 15.42 -14.57 -15.65
CA SER A 343 16.50 -13.86 -14.93
C SER A 343 16.11 -12.43 -14.55
N LYS A 344 15.11 -11.86 -15.22
CA LYS A 344 14.55 -10.54 -14.92
C LYS A 344 13.53 -10.54 -13.78
N ILE A 345 13.02 -11.71 -13.42
CA ILE A 345 12.03 -11.83 -12.34
C ILE A 345 12.74 -11.62 -11.00
N SER A 346 12.46 -10.49 -10.37
CA SER A 346 12.97 -10.13 -9.03
C SER A 346 11.91 -10.25 -7.94
N TYR A 347 10.64 -10.21 -8.33
CA TYR A 347 9.50 -10.30 -7.40
C TYR A 347 8.50 -11.37 -7.82
N LEU A 348 7.90 -12.00 -6.81
CA LEU A 348 6.83 -12.99 -6.98
C LEU A 348 5.59 -12.53 -6.20
N LEU A 349 4.49 -12.26 -6.89
CA LEU A 349 3.18 -12.00 -6.27
C LEU A 349 2.35 -13.28 -6.26
N THR A 350 2.04 -13.78 -5.07
CA THR A 350 1.26 -15.01 -4.92
C THR A 350 -0.19 -14.71 -4.56
N LEU A 351 -1.12 -15.26 -5.32
CA LEU A 351 -2.57 -15.14 -5.14
C LEU A 351 -3.19 -16.53 -4.98
N ASP A 352 -4.26 -16.64 -4.18
CA ASP A 352 -5.06 -17.86 -4.13
C ASP A 352 -6.07 -17.87 -5.27
N SER A 353 -6.56 -19.05 -5.64
CA SER A 353 -7.54 -19.21 -6.73
C SER A 353 -8.87 -18.49 -6.49
N ASP A 354 -9.19 -18.16 -5.24
CA ASP A 354 -10.38 -17.40 -4.83
C ASP A 354 -10.14 -15.90 -4.61
N THR A 355 -8.89 -15.46 -4.77
CA THR A 355 -8.51 -14.05 -4.57
C THR A 355 -8.71 -13.27 -5.86
N GLU A 356 -9.25 -12.06 -5.78
CA GLU A 356 -9.31 -11.10 -6.88
C GLU A 356 -8.22 -10.05 -6.75
N LEU A 357 -7.64 -9.72 -7.89
CA LEU A 357 -6.69 -8.64 -8.02
C LEU A 357 -7.42 -7.41 -8.57
N PRO A 358 -7.45 -6.28 -7.84
CA PRO A 358 -8.07 -5.06 -8.32
C PRO A 358 -7.29 -4.45 -9.49
N ILE A 359 -7.91 -3.49 -10.18
CA ILE A 359 -7.23 -2.67 -11.19
C ILE A 359 -6.02 -2.01 -10.55
N ASP A 360 -4.89 -2.05 -11.24
CA ASP A 360 -3.58 -1.51 -10.82
C ASP A 360 -3.03 -2.07 -9.50
N GLY A 361 -3.69 -3.08 -8.88
CA GLY A 361 -3.30 -3.59 -7.57
C GLY A 361 -1.91 -4.23 -7.54
N ALA A 362 -1.49 -4.91 -8.62
CA ALA A 362 -0.13 -5.43 -8.73
C ALA A 362 0.90 -4.31 -8.94
N ILE A 363 0.53 -3.29 -9.72
CA ILE A 363 1.36 -2.11 -9.99
C ILE A 363 1.59 -1.33 -8.69
N GLU A 364 0.55 -1.12 -7.88
CA GLU A 364 0.67 -0.45 -6.58
C GLU A 364 1.60 -1.18 -5.62
N LEU A 365 1.52 -2.52 -5.55
CA LEU A 365 2.42 -3.32 -4.71
C LEU A 365 3.86 -3.23 -5.20
N LEU A 366 4.06 -3.32 -6.51
CA LEU A 366 5.38 -3.20 -7.13
C LEU A 366 5.98 -1.80 -6.91
N SER A 367 5.16 -0.76 -7.06
CA SER A 367 5.54 0.63 -6.78
C SER A 367 6.02 0.81 -5.34
N ALA A 368 5.35 0.16 -4.38
CA ALA A 368 5.79 0.18 -2.99
C ALA A 368 7.08 -0.60 -2.78
N ALA A 369 7.23 -1.78 -3.39
CA ALA A 369 8.42 -2.61 -3.23
C ALA A 369 9.68 -1.95 -3.81
N MET A 370 9.54 -1.27 -4.94
CA MET A 370 10.66 -0.60 -5.63
C MET A 370 11.00 0.79 -5.09
N HIS A 371 10.23 1.31 -4.14
CA HIS A 371 10.55 2.60 -3.53
C HIS A 371 11.87 2.51 -2.72
N PRO A 372 12.85 3.42 -2.90
CA PRO A 372 14.17 3.34 -2.27
C PRO A 372 14.16 3.18 -0.74
N GLU A 373 13.22 3.81 -0.05
CA GLU A 373 13.09 3.68 1.42
C GLU A 373 12.57 2.29 1.84
N ASN A 374 11.86 1.59 0.97
CA ASN A 374 11.28 0.28 1.23
C ASN A 374 12.18 -0.88 0.81
N MET A 375 13.11 -0.66 -0.12
CA MET A 375 14.01 -1.71 -0.61
C MET A 375 14.84 -2.29 0.55
N PRO A 376 15.05 -3.63 0.59
CA PRO A 376 15.80 -4.25 1.68
C PRO A 376 17.29 -3.88 1.64
N VAL A 377 17.86 -3.63 2.82
CA VAL A 377 19.31 -3.51 3.02
C VAL A 377 19.80 -4.69 3.80
N LEU A 378 20.70 -5.43 3.21
CA LEU A 378 21.34 -6.58 3.83
C LEU A 378 22.63 -6.17 4.54
N LYS A 379 22.81 -6.65 5.77
CA LYS A 379 24.07 -6.62 6.48
C LYS A 379 24.27 -7.99 7.12
N ASP A 380 25.39 -8.62 6.85
CA ASP A 380 25.73 -9.96 7.37
C ASP A 380 24.64 -11.01 7.08
N GLY A 381 24.02 -10.97 5.90
CA GLY A 381 22.94 -11.89 5.49
C GLY A 381 21.58 -11.64 6.19
N ARG A 382 21.41 -10.50 6.86
CA ARG A 382 20.15 -10.13 7.52
C ARG A 382 19.64 -8.80 6.98
N VAL A 383 18.33 -8.69 6.83
CA VAL A 383 17.67 -7.42 6.49
C VAL A 383 17.75 -6.51 7.71
N VAL A 384 18.48 -5.40 7.60
CA VAL A 384 18.62 -4.40 8.67
C VAL A 384 17.69 -3.20 8.49
N SER A 385 17.18 -3.00 7.27
CA SER A 385 16.23 -1.94 6.94
C SER A 385 15.49 -2.29 5.64
N GLY A 386 14.30 -1.73 5.44
CA GLY A 386 13.42 -2.06 4.32
C GLY A 386 12.67 -3.38 4.51
N TYR A 387 12.02 -3.85 3.45
CA TYR A 387 11.10 -4.98 3.50
C TYR A 387 11.37 -5.93 2.34
N GLY A 388 11.35 -7.23 2.60
CA GLY A 388 11.42 -8.28 1.58
C GLY A 388 10.06 -8.86 1.17
N ILE A 389 9.01 -8.53 1.93
CA ILE A 389 7.64 -9.01 1.68
C ILE A 389 6.66 -7.85 1.84
N PHE A 390 5.78 -7.70 0.86
CA PHE A 390 4.71 -6.69 0.86
C PHE A 390 3.36 -7.39 0.79
N GLN A 391 2.54 -7.21 1.82
CA GLN A 391 1.23 -7.82 1.91
C GLN A 391 0.14 -6.79 1.66
N PRO A 392 -0.75 -6.99 0.64
CA PRO A 392 -1.89 -6.14 0.44
C PRO A 392 -2.96 -6.35 1.53
N ALA A 393 -3.79 -5.35 1.75
CA ALA A 393 -5.00 -5.52 2.54
C ALA A 393 -5.98 -6.43 1.79
N VAL A 394 -6.39 -7.52 2.45
CA VAL A 394 -7.39 -8.46 1.90
C VAL A 394 -8.76 -8.07 2.43
N ARG A 395 -9.71 -7.79 1.53
CA ARG A 395 -11.08 -7.41 1.89
C ARG A 395 -12.09 -8.30 1.20
N THR A 396 -13.24 -8.51 1.85
CA THR A 396 -14.38 -9.18 1.24
C THR A 396 -15.05 -8.23 0.25
N ARG A 397 -15.41 -8.72 -0.95
CA ARG A 397 -16.17 -7.93 -1.92
C ARG A 397 -17.49 -7.45 -1.33
N LEU A 398 -17.92 -6.26 -1.70
CA LEU A 398 -19.20 -5.70 -1.26
C LEU A 398 -20.38 -6.61 -1.64
N ALA A 399 -20.37 -7.18 -2.84
CA ALA A 399 -21.40 -8.10 -3.31
C ALA A 399 -21.48 -9.40 -2.48
N ASP A 400 -20.35 -9.91 -1.98
CA ASP A 400 -20.29 -11.12 -1.17
C ASP A 400 -20.53 -10.84 0.31
N SER A 401 -20.23 -9.63 0.77
CA SER A 401 -20.43 -9.20 2.17
C SER A 401 -21.90 -9.19 2.59
N THR A 402 -22.84 -9.14 1.63
CA THR A 402 -24.29 -9.12 1.88
C THR A 402 -24.98 -10.48 1.69
N ARG A 403 -24.26 -11.51 1.19
CA ARG A 403 -24.87 -12.81 0.86
C ARG A 403 -25.21 -13.65 2.08
N THR A 404 -24.46 -13.56 3.15
CA THR A 404 -24.70 -14.30 4.39
C THR A 404 -24.56 -13.42 5.60
N TYR A 405 -25.26 -13.77 6.69
CA TYR A 405 -25.16 -13.08 7.98
C TYR A 405 -23.71 -13.09 8.51
N HIS A 406 -23.00 -14.21 8.34
CA HIS A 406 -21.59 -14.33 8.70
C HIS A 406 -20.70 -13.40 7.88
N ALA A 407 -20.90 -13.31 6.58
CA ALA A 407 -20.15 -12.40 5.72
C ALA A 407 -20.40 -10.93 6.06
N LEU A 408 -21.67 -10.57 6.39
CA LEU A 408 -22.04 -9.22 6.82
C LEU A 408 -21.35 -8.80 8.12
N PHE A 409 -21.26 -9.71 9.09
CA PHE A 409 -20.55 -9.46 10.35
C PHE A 409 -19.03 -9.52 10.17
N GLY A 410 -18.54 -10.50 9.42
CA GLY A 410 -17.11 -10.64 9.10
C GLY A 410 -16.55 -9.47 8.30
N SER A 411 -17.34 -8.87 7.41
CA SER A 411 -16.92 -7.68 6.64
C SER A 411 -16.86 -6.38 7.46
N ARG A 412 -17.57 -6.35 8.59
CA ARG A 412 -17.58 -5.21 9.52
C ARG A 412 -16.59 -5.34 10.68
N SER A 413 -16.26 -6.57 11.05
CA SER A 413 -15.22 -6.83 12.04
C SER A 413 -13.89 -6.93 11.31
N SER A 414 -12.91 -6.12 11.68
CA SER A 414 -11.54 -6.33 11.27
C SER A 414 -11.13 -7.76 11.67
N GLY A 415 -11.18 -8.68 10.72
CA GLY A 415 -10.73 -10.05 10.92
C GLY A 415 -9.24 -10.08 11.30
N VAL A 416 -8.75 -11.23 11.79
CA VAL A 416 -7.33 -11.42 12.14
C VAL A 416 -6.43 -11.03 10.96
N TYR A 417 -6.84 -11.32 9.72
CA TYR A 417 -6.12 -10.94 8.50
C TYR A 417 -6.06 -9.43 8.28
N GLU A 418 -7.13 -8.69 8.52
CA GLU A 418 -7.13 -7.25 8.42
C GLU A 418 -6.30 -6.59 9.53
N ARG A 419 -6.32 -7.14 10.74
CA ARG A 419 -5.47 -6.66 11.84
C ARG A 419 -4.00 -6.88 11.54
N ALA A 420 -3.64 -8.04 10.99
CA ALA A 420 -2.25 -8.39 10.68
C ALA A 420 -1.66 -7.57 9.52
N SER A 421 -2.49 -7.14 8.57
CA SER A 421 -2.09 -6.36 7.39
C SER A 421 -2.49 -4.89 7.46
N TYR A 422 -2.92 -4.40 8.63
CA TYR A 422 -3.40 -3.05 8.79
C TYR A 422 -2.24 -2.07 8.98
N ASP A 423 -2.23 -0.97 8.22
CA ASP A 423 -1.18 0.05 8.24
C ASP A 423 -0.86 0.62 9.63
N ARG A 424 -1.82 0.58 10.55
CA ARG A 424 -1.63 1.02 11.94
C ARG A 424 -0.69 0.13 12.72
N TYR A 425 -0.75 -1.19 12.52
CA TYR A 425 0.20 -2.13 13.12
C TYR A 425 1.60 -1.90 12.56
N GLN A 426 1.73 -1.71 11.25
CA GLN A 426 3.00 -1.37 10.64
C GLN A 426 3.53 -0.03 11.14
N THR A 427 2.66 0.98 11.26
CA THR A 427 3.02 2.30 11.82
C THR A 427 3.53 2.18 13.26
N LEU A 428 2.96 1.28 14.07
CA LEU A 428 3.36 1.05 15.46
C LEU A 428 4.62 0.22 15.60
N LEU A 429 4.66 -0.92 14.89
CA LEU A 429 5.64 -1.98 15.11
C LEU A 429 6.79 -1.92 14.10
N GLY A 430 6.63 -1.13 13.02
CA GLY A 430 7.59 -1.05 11.93
C GLY A 430 7.56 -2.24 10.98
N SER A 431 6.76 -3.28 11.28
CA SER A 431 6.60 -4.46 10.42
C SER A 431 5.23 -5.09 10.62
N GLY A 432 4.72 -5.73 9.58
CA GLY A 432 3.47 -6.49 9.61
C GLY A 432 3.70 -8.00 9.71
N VAL A 433 2.59 -8.77 9.79
CA VAL A 433 2.60 -10.24 9.77
C VAL A 433 2.19 -10.70 8.37
N PHE A 434 2.96 -11.62 7.78
CA PHE A 434 2.65 -12.20 6.48
C PHE A 434 1.60 -13.30 6.59
N CYS A 435 0.51 -13.17 5.84
CA CYS A 435 -0.63 -14.09 5.85
C CYS A 435 -0.71 -14.97 4.58
N GLY A 436 0.39 -15.15 3.86
CA GLY A 436 0.48 -16.06 2.72
C GLY A 436 0.03 -15.52 1.36
N LYS A 437 -0.38 -14.25 1.29
CA LYS A 437 -0.72 -13.54 0.03
C LYS A 437 0.09 -12.27 -0.04
N GLY A 438 0.83 -12.05 -1.10
CA GLY A 438 1.61 -10.82 -1.26
C GLY A 438 2.78 -10.93 -2.20
N LEU A 439 3.47 -9.83 -2.32
CA LEU A 439 4.66 -9.68 -3.14
C LEU A 439 5.90 -10.04 -2.31
N ILE A 440 6.70 -10.94 -2.84
CA ILE A 440 7.91 -11.48 -2.21
C ILE A 440 9.10 -11.06 -3.06
N ASP A 441 10.11 -10.47 -2.47
CA ASP A 441 11.41 -10.27 -3.09
C ASP A 441 12.14 -11.63 -3.13
N ILE A 442 12.38 -12.15 -4.34
CA ILE A 442 12.99 -13.46 -4.50
C ILE A 442 14.52 -13.39 -4.53
N GLU A 443 15.12 -12.22 -4.45
CA GLU A 443 16.56 -12.04 -4.37
C GLU A 443 17.08 -12.16 -2.93
N LEU A 444 16.20 -12.07 -1.95
CA LEU A 444 16.47 -12.31 -0.53
C LEU A 444 16.41 -13.79 -0.19
#